data_da177fb1356bdb95229e7e5ce3c51a1f
#
_entry.id   da177fb1356bdb95229e7e5ce3c51a1f
#
_cell.length_a   1.000
_cell.length_b   1.000
_cell.length_c   1.000
_cell.angle_alpha   90.00
_cell.angle_beta   90.00
_cell.angle_gamma   90.00
#
_symmetry.space_group_name_H-M   'P 1'
#
loop_
_entity.id
_entity.type
_entity.pdbx_description
1 polymer ?
#
loop_
_entity_poly.entity_id
_entity_poly.type
_entity_poly.pdbx_seq_one_letter_code
_entity_poly.pdbx_strand_id
1 'polypeptide(L)'
;MLLQHVVNVPDIVSHYYVETALPKRDFDKVKEIINAIHSTYSNSLQTKQPYDWITDATRKGALAKSTNLAMKIGNSYSGPDNRYSSSIDQFYNGLKLDGQDHFGNQVRASTFRKQAEFRKLYKDVDWMHMDDNALINNAFYNPGVNGIDFPAGRMQSPMLMSTSQST
;
A
#
# COMPACT_ATOMS: atom_id res chain seq x y z
N MET A 1 9.19 -7.00 -21.30
CA MET A 1 10.38 -6.33 -20.76
C MET A 1 10.08 -5.44 -19.55
N LEU A 2 9.11 -4.51 -19.61
CA LEU A 2 8.73 -3.65 -18.47
C LEU A 2 8.31 -4.43 -17.21
N LEU A 3 7.51 -5.50 -17.34
CA LEU A 3 7.03 -6.31 -16.20
C LEU A 3 8.14 -6.92 -15.34
N GLN A 4 9.29 -7.27 -15.95
CA GLN A 4 10.41 -7.89 -15.23
C GLN A 4 11.16 -6.88 -14.34
N HIS A 5 11.20 -5.60 -14.73
CA HIS A 5 11.77 -4.53 -13.88
C HIS A 5 10.88 -4.22 -12.68
N VAL A 6 9.56 -4.24 -12.86
CA VAL A 6 8.59 -4.06 -11.77
C VAL A 6 8.79 -5.11 -10.66
N VAL A 7 9.12 -6.35 -11.03
CA VAL A 7 9.33 -7.45 -10.07
C VAL A 7 10.60 -7.26 -9.24
N ASN A 8 11.66 -6.68 -9.82
CA ASN A 8 12.99 -6.62 -9.16
C ASN A 8 13.24 -5.33 -8.36
N VAL A 9 12.55 -4.22 -8.72
CA VAL A 9 12.67 -2.92 -8.04
C VAL A 9 11.29 -2.28 -7.88
N PRO A 10 10.35 -2.96 -7.19
CA PRO A 10 8.95 -2.56 -7.15
C PRO A 10 8.74 -1.17 -6.53
N ASP A 11 9.55 -0.81 -5.54
CA ASP A 11 9.43 0.47 -4.84
C ASP A 11 9.75 1.67 -5.73
N ILE A 12 10.78 1.54 -6.59
CA ILE A 12 11.15 2.58 -7.56
C ILE A 12 10.02 2.77 -8.56
N VAL A 13 9.49 1.67 -9.10
CA VAL A 13 8.39 1.73 -10.07
C VAL A 13 7.12 2.29 -9.42
N SER A 14 6.82 1.88 -8.19
CA SER A 14 5.68 2.38 -7.42
C SER A 14 5.77 3.88 -7.17
N HIS A 15 6.95 4.39 -6.81
CA HIS A 15 7.19 5.82 -6.60
C HIS A 15 6.81 6.64 -7.84
N TYR A 16 7.41 6.34 -8.99
CA TYR A 16 7.13 7.07 -10.23
C TYR A 16 5.70 6.87 -10.73
N TYR A 17 5.14 5.68 -10.52
CA TYR A 17 3.74 5.43 -10.89
C TYR A 17 2.78 6.31 -10.09
N VAL A 18 2.96 6.38 -8.77
CA VAL A 18 2.09 7.18 -7.90
C VAL A 18 2.21 8.66 -8.21
N GLU A 19 3.44 9.18 -8.40
CA GLU A 19 3.65 10.58 -8.80
C GLU A 19 2.94 10.93 -10.11
N THR A 20 2.91 10.00 -11.07
CA THR A 20 2.35 10.24 -12.40
C THR A 20 0.84 9.96 -12.47
N ALA A 21 0.39 8.86 -11.84
CA ALA A 21 -0.94 8.32 -12.04
C ALA A 21 -1.94 8.66 -10.93
N LEU A 22 -1.46 9.15 -9.77
CA LEU A 22 -2.32 9.47 -8.63
C LEU A 22 -2.09 10.91 -8.15
N PRO A 23 -2.72 11.91 -8.78
CA PRO A 23 -2.65 13.29 -8.31
C PRO A 23 -3.07 13.42 -6.85
N LYS A 24 -2.44 14.32 -6.12
CA LYS A 24 -2.71 14.54 -4.69
C LYS A 24 -4.21 14.70 -4.38
N ARG A 25 -4.94 15.42 -5.24
CA ARG A 25 -6.38 15.62 -5.08
C ARG A 25 -7.15 14.29 -5.09
N ASP A 26 -6.81 13.39 -5.99
CA ASP A 26 -7.49 12.10 -6.14
C ASP A 26 -7.12 11.16 -4.99
N PHE A 27 -5.86 11.19 -4.54
CA PHE A 27 -5.42 10.52 -3.31
C PHE A 27 -6.19 11.01 -2.08
N ASP A 28 -6.30 12.34 -1.88
CA ASP A 28 -7.02 12.93 -0.75
C ASP A 28 -8.51 12.53 -0.78
N LYS A 29 -9.12 12.47 -1.98
CA LYS A 29 -10.51 12.03 -2.15
C LYS A 29 -10.73 10.57 -1.77
N VAL A 30 -9.84 9.68 -2.18
CA VAL A 30 -9.91 8.26 -1.78
C VAL A 30 -9.77 8.12 -0.28
N LYS A 31 -8.83 8.83 0.32
CA LYS A 31 -8.63 8.84 1.77
C LYS A 31 -9.88 9.32 2.52
N GLU A 32 -10.53 10.38 2.02
CA GLU A 32 -11.80 10.87 2.56
C GLU A 32 -12.89 9.79 2.52
N ILE A 33 -13.05 9.11 1.38
CA ILE A 33 -14.04 8.04 1.19
C ILE A 33 -13.78 6.88 2.16
N ILE A 34 -12.54 6.40 2.24
CA ILE A 34 -12.18 5.29 3.13
C ILE A 34 -12.43 5.66 4.59
N ASN A 35 -12.05 6.87 5.01
CA ASN A 35 -12.30 7.36 6.35
C ASN A 35 -13.82 7.50 6.65
N ALA A 36 -14.60 7.95 5.69
CA ALA A 36 -16.06 8.07 5.85
C ALA A 36 -16.70 6.67 6.02
N ILE A 37 -16.29 5.68 5.24
CA ILE A 37 -16.75 4.28 5.37
C ILE A 37 -16.37 3.74 6.76
N HIS A 38 -15.11 3.91 7.17
CA HIS A 38 -14.64 3.45 8.49
C HIS A 38 -15.39 4.11 9.64
N SER A 39 -15.61 5.43 9.57
CA SER A 39 -16.36 6.17 10.58
C SER A 39 -17.82 5.74 10.65
N THR A 40 -18.48 5.55 9.50
CA THR A 40 -19.86 5.07 9.42
C THR A 40 -20.00 3.68 10.04
N TYR A 41 -19.08 2.76 9.72
CA TYR A 41 -19.06 1.42 10.31
C TYR A 41 -18.89 1.48 11.84
N SER A 42 -17.93 2.26 12.32
CA SER A 42 -17.69 2.43 13.77
C SER A 42 -18.89 3.03 14.49
N ASN A 43 -19.54 4.05 13.90
CA ASN A 43 -20.77 4.66 14.44
C ASN A 43 -21.92 3.66 14.49
N SER A 44 -22.11 2.85 13.44
CA SER A 44 -23.13 1.80 13.40
C SER A 44 -22.96 0.77 14.51
N LEU A 45 -21.71 0.41 14.82
CA LEU A 45 -21.41 -0.45 15.97
C LEU A 45 -21.73 0.22 17.30
N GLN A 46 -21.47 1.52 17.45
CA GLN A 46 -21.75 2.28 18.68
C GLN A 46 -23.25 2.47 18.92
N THR A 47 -24.01 2.82 17.88
CA THR A 47 -25.43 3.11 17.96
C THR A 47 -26.33 1.88 17.96
N LYS A 48 -25.76 0.68 17.82
CA LYS A 48 -26.47 -0.61 17.70
C LYS A 48 -27.35 -0.75 16.45
N GLN A 49 -27.25 0.16 15.50
CA GLN A 49 -28.02 0.09 14.26
C GLN A 49 -27.10 -0.02 13.05
N PRO A 50 -27.33 -0.98 12.14
CA PRO A 50 -28.39 -2.02 12.13
C PRO A 50 -28.02 -3.32 12.88
N TYR A 51 -27.00 -3.29 13.75
CA TYR A 51 -26.40 -4.46 14.41
C TYR A 51 -26.97 -4.71 15.82
N ASP A 52 -28.28 -4.59 16.00
CA ASP A 52 -28.99 -4.83 17.26
C ASP A 52 -28.92 -6.29 17.75
N TRP A 53 -28.71 -7.24 16.83
CA TRP A 53 -28.54 -8.68 17.07
C TRP A 53 -27.17 -9.06 17.67
N ILE A 54 -26.18 -8.16 17.66
CA ILE A 54 -24.82 -8.42 18.18
C ILE A 54 -24.80 -8.18 19.69
N THR A 55 -24.19 -9.12 20.44
CA THR A 55 -23.99 -8.95 21.89
C THR A 55 -23.05 -7.78 22.21
N ASP A 56 -23.15 -7.20 23.40
CA ASP A 56 -22.30 -6.08 23.81
C ASP A 56 -20.81 -6.49 23.88
N ALA A 57 -20.49 -7.74 24.25
CA ALA A 57 -19.13 -8.25 24.25
C ALA A 57 -18.56 -8.32 22.83
N THR A 58 -19.32 -8.87 21.87
CA THR A 58 -18.94 -8.92 20.44
C THR A 58 -18.78 -7.52 19.86
N ARG A 59 -19.67 -6.61 20.20
CA ARG A 59 -19.62 -5.19 19.79
C ARG A 59 -18.35 -4.51 20.25
N LYS A 60 -17.99 -4.67 21.52
CA LYS A 60 -16.76 -4.11 22.09
C LYS A 60 -15.51 -4.66 21.36
N GLY A 61 -15.50 -5.96 21.09
CA GLY A 61 -14.42 -6.58 20.30
C GLY A 61 -14.33 -6.03 18.87
N ALA A 62 -15.47 -5.86 18.19
CA ALA A 62 -15.53 -5.30 16.84
C ALA A 62 -15.07 -3.84 16.79
N LEU A 63 -15.46 -3.02 17.79
CA LEU A 63 -14.99 -1.65 17.91
C LEU A 63 -13.48 -1.58 18.14
N ALA A 64 -12.95 -2.40 19.05
CA ALA A 64 -11.52 -2.46 19.29
C ALA A 64 -10.74 -2.87 18.01
N LYS A 65 -11.26 -3.84 17.27
CA LYS A 65 -10.68 -4.26 15.99
C LYS A 65 -10.72 -3.14 14.95
N SER A 66 -11.84 -2.42 14.85
CA SER A 66 -11.99 -1.28 13.94
C SER A 66 -11.03 -0.14 14.30
N THR A 67 -10.92 0.21 15.58
CA THR A 67 -10.02 1.28 16.05
C THR A 67 -8.54 0.98 15.76
N ASN A 68 -8.16 -0.30 15.85
CA ASN A 68 -6.77 -0.74 15.61
C ASN A 68 -6.52 -1.17 14.16
N LEU A 69 -7.38 -0.77 13.22
CA LEU A 69 -7.21 -1.09 11.80
C LEU A 69 -6.07 -0.26 11.21
N ALA A 70 -5.01 -0.91 10.74
CA ALA A 70 -3.96 -0.27 9.97
C ALA A 70 -4.43 -0.05 8.53
N MET A 71 -4.26 1.15 7.99
CA MET A 71 -4.67 1.49 6.64
C MET A 71 -3.48 2.01 5.84
N LYS A 72 -3.10 1.28 4.79
CA LYS A 72 -2.09 1.68 3.81
C LYS A 72 -2.80 2.06 2.52
N ILE A 73 -2.67 3.31 2.11
CA ILE A 73 -3.40 3.88 0.99
C ILE A 73 -2.42 4.44 -0.01
N GLY A 74 -2.41 3.90 -1.21
CA GLY A 74 -1.63 4.36 -2.37
C GLY A 74 -0.16 3.96 -2.36
N ASN A 75 0.50 4.07 -1.21
CA ASN A 75 1.94 3.95 -1.06
C ASN A 75 2.35 2.97 0.04
N SER A 76 3.58 2.46 -0.04
CA SER A 76 4.30 1.93 1.12
C SER A 76 4.81 3.09 1.98
N TYR A 77 4.68 2.98 3.29
CA TYR A 77 5.07 4.01 4.26
C TYR A 77 6.37 3.66 4.98
N SER A 78 6.93 2.50 4.71
CA SER A 78 8.17 1.99 5.29
C SER A 78 8.76 0.89 4.42
N GLY A 79 10.03 0.61 4.61
CA GLY A 79 10.76 -0.50 4.08
C GLY A 79 11.04 -0.64 2.57
N PRO A 80 11.19 0.40 1.72
CA PRO A 80 11.29 1.84 1.94
C PRO A 80 9.94 2.57 1.95
N ASP A 81 9.92 3.80 2.47
CA ASP A 81 8.82 4.74 2.26
C ASP A 81 8.91 5.30 0.84
N ASN A 82 8.08 4.77 -0.05
CA ASN A 82 8.15 5.10 -1.47
C ASN A 82 7.50 6.45 -1.85
N ARG A 83 7.05 7.23 -0.85
CA ARG A 83 6.65 8.63 -1.05
C ARG A 83 7.84 9.57 -1.20
N TYR A 84 9.04 9.13 -0.78
CA TYR A 84 10.24 9.97 -0.74
C TYR A 84 11.40 9.30 -1.48
N SER A 85 11.92 9.97 -2.50
CA SER A 85 13.10 9.50 -3.27
C SER A 85 14.29 9.20 -2.36
N SER A 86 14.52 10.03 -1.32
CA SER A 86 15.61 9.83 -0.37
C SER A 86 15.51 8.51 0.41
N SER A 87 14.31 8.05 0.72
CA SER A 87 14.09 6.75 1.37
C SER A 87 14.40 5.59 0.41
N ILE A 88 14.02 5.75 -0.85
CA ILE A 88 14.32 4.78 -1.92
C ILE A 88 15.84 4.72 -2.15
N ASP A 89 16.50 5.86 -2.28
CA ASP A 89 17.96 5.94 -2.47
C ASP A 89 18.71 5.27 -1.31
N GLN A 90 18.26 5.50 -0.09
CA GLN A 90 18.84 4.87 1.10
C GLN A 90 18.64 3.34 1.09
N PHE A 91 17.45 2.87 0.70
CA PHE A 91 17.15 1.44 0.65
C PHE A 91 17.98 0.71 -0.42
N TYR A 92 18.10 1.31 -1.60
CA TYR A 92 18.82 0.72 -2.75
C TYR A 92 20.29 1.12 -2.82
N ASN A 93 20.86 1.77 -1.80
CA ASN A 93 22.24 2.29 -1.81
C ASN A 93 23.32 1.23 -2.10
N GLY A 94 23.05 -0.04 -1.82
CA GLY A 94 23.99 -1.14 -2.15
C GLY A 94 23.80 -1.74 -3.55
N LEU A 95 22.78 -1.32 -4.30
CA LEU A 95 22.49 -1.86 -5.62
C LEU A 95 23.22 -1.05 -6.70
N LYS A 96 24.27 -1.67 -7.29
CA LYS A 96 25.04 -1.06 -8.38
C LYS A 96 24.57 -1.63 -9.72
N LEU A 97 24.08 -0.78 -10.60
CA LEU A 97 23.60 -1.12 -11.92
C LEU A 97 24.57 -0.54 -13.00
N ASP A 98 24.68 -1.26 -14.12
CA ASP A 98 25.47 -0.86 -15.29
C ASP A 98 24.51 -0.61 -16.45
N GLY A 99 24.55 0.56 -17.05
CA GLY A 99 23.67 0.96 -18.17
C GLY A 99 23.86 0.12 -19.44
N GLN A 100 24.96 -0.64 -19.56
CA GLN A 100 25.27 -1.47 -20.72
C GLN A 100 25.04 -2.98 -20.47
N ASP A 101 24.75 -3.39 -19.22
CA ASP A 101 24.64 -4.80 -18.84
C ASP A 101 23.23 -5.14 -18.34
N HIS A 102 22.29 -5.29 -19.28
CA HIS A 102 20.90 -5.60 -18.93
C HIS A 102 20.75 -6.91 -18.16
N PHE A 103 21.41 -7.98 -18.61
CA PHE A 103 21.30 -9.29 -17.95
C PHE A 103 21.92 -9.26 -16.55
N GLY A 104 23.13 -8.72 -16.42
CA GLY A 104 23.78 -8.56 -15.12
C GLY A 104 22.96 -7.71 -14.15
N ASN A 105 22.27 -6.68 -14.64
CA ASN A 105 21.38 -5.86 -13.81
C ASN A 105 20.18 -6.65 -13.28
N GLN A 106 19.60 -7.56 -14.06
CA GLN A 106 18.54 -8.45 -13.58
C GLN A 106 19.04 -9.36 -12.45
N VAL A 107 20.23 -9.92 -12.60
CA VAL A 107 20.84 -10.76 -11.56
C VAL A 107 21.13 -9.95 -10.29
N ARG A 108 21.75 -8.76 -10.42
CA ARG A 108 22.07 -7.87 -9.29
C ARG A 108 20.81 -7.45 -8.54
N ALA A 109 19.78 -7.00 -9.26
CA ALA A 109 18.53 -6.56 -8.65
C ALA A 109 17.79 -7.72 -7.96
N SER A 110 17.73 -8.90 -8.59
CA SER A 110 17.15 -10.11 -8.00
C SER A 110 17.90 -10.55 -6.75
N THR A 111 19.24 -10.53 -6.78
CA THR A 111 20.08 -10.87 -5.62
C THR A 111 19.88 -9.88 -4.48
N PHE A 112 19.86 -8.58 -4.79
CA PHE A 112 19.59 -7.54 -3.80
C PHE A 112 18.24 -7.74 -3.12
N ARG A 113 17.19 -7.99 -3.90
CA ARG A 113 15.84 -8.27 -3.37
C ARG A 113 15.83 -9.49 -2.46
N LYS A 114 16.42 -10.60 -2.88
CA LYS A 114 16.54 -11.80 -2.04
C LYS A 114 17.24 -11.52 -0.73
N GLN A 115 18.32 -10.77 -0.74
CA GLN A 115 19.03 -10.37 0.48
C GLN A 115 18.16 -9.47 1.38
N ALA A 116 17.38 -8.55 0.80
CA ALA A 116 16.44 -7.72 1.54
C ALA A 116 15.35 -8.55 2.23
N GLU A 117 14.78 -9.56 1.53
CA GLU A 117 13.83 -10.51 2.10
C GLU A 117 14.43 -11.32 3.27
N PHE A 118 15.64 -11.84 3.11
CA PHE A 118 16.32 -12.56 4.20
C PHE A 118 16.57 -11.69 5.44
N ARG A 119 16.83 -10.39 5.26
CA ARG A 119 16.99 -9.46 6.40
C ARG A 119 15.71 -9.27 7.20
N LYS A 120 14.53 -9.49 6.60
CA LYS A 120 13.23 -9.44 7.30
C LYS A 120 13.11 -10.54 8.36
N LEU A 121 13.78 -11.69 8.21
CA LEU A 121 13.75 -12.78 9.18
C LEU A 121 14.29 -12.40 10.58
N TYR A 122 15.09 -11.35 10.66
CA TYR A 122 15.71 -10.88 11.90
C TYR A 122 15.11 -9.56 12.40
N LYS A 123 13.96 -9.16 11.86
CA LYS A 123 13.28 -7.92 12.22
C LYS A 123 11.84 -8.21 12.60
N ASP A 124 11.28 -7.34 13.43
CA ASP A 124 9.85 -7.33 13.68
C ASP A 124 9.10 -7.08 12.37
N VAL A 125 7.90 -7.63 12.29
CA VAL A 125 7.05 -7.47 11.09
C VAL A 125 6.72 -5.99 10.91
N ASP A 126 7.08 -5.48 9.75
CA ASP A 126 6.79 -4.11 9.37
C ASP A 126 5.38 -4.02 8.74
N TRP A 127 4.43 -3.57 9.55
CA TRP A 127 3.04 -3.47 9.17
C TRP A 127 2.73 -2.37 8.15
N MET A 128 3.62 -1.40 8.03
CA MET A 128 3.46 -0.25 7.14
C MET A 128 4.12 -0.47 5.79
N HIS A 129 4.88 -1.56 5.64
CA HIS A 129 5.38 -1.99 4.33
C HIS A 129 4.25 -2.61 3.51
N MET A 130 4.10 -2.15 2.28
CA MET A 130 3.18 -2.75 1.31
C MET A 130 3.96 -3.80 0.51
N ASP A 131 3.63 -5.07 0.72
CA ASP A 131 4.32 -6.18 0.04
C ASP A 131 4.08 -6.19 -1.48
N ASP A 132 2.90 -5.71 -1.89
CA ASP A 132 2.54 -5.55 -3.28
C ASP A 132 2.92 -4.15 -3.80
N ASN A 133 3.26 -4.08 -5.09
CA ASN A 133 3.56 -2.81 -5.71
C ASN A 133 2.31 -1.95 -5.93
N ALA A 134 2.49 -0.64 -6.02
CA ALA A 134 1.39 0.32 -6.17
C ALA A 134 0.58 0.17 -7.48
N LEU A 135 1.06 -0.60 -8.45
CA LEU A 135 0.40 -0.79 -9.75
C LEU A 135 -0.75 -1.80 -9.70
N ILE A 136 -0.86 -2.59 -8.63
CA ILE A 136 -1.85 -3.66 -8.54
C ILE A 136 -3.26 -3.08 -8.48
N ASN A 137 -4.13 -3.55 -9.37
CA ASN A 137 -5.55 -3.20 -9.38
C ASN A 137 -6.34 -4.14 -8.45
N ASN A 138 -6.05 -4.08 -7.16
CA ASN A 138 -6.76 -4.85 -6.13
C ASN A 138 -6.72 -4.09 -4.79
N ALA A 139 -7.43 -4.61 -3.80
CA ALA A 139 -7.33 -4.18 -2.40
C ALA A 139 -7.28 -5.43 -1.53
N PHE A 140 -6.52 -5.37 -0.45
CA PHE A 140 -6.24 -6.51 0.40
C PHE A 140 -6.58 -6.21 1.85
N TYR A 141 -7.06 -7.22 2.55
CA TYR A 141 -7.13 -7.23 4.00
C TYR A 141 -6.29 -8.38 4.55
N ASN A 142 -5.37 -8.06 5.43
CA ASN A 142 -4.53 -9.04 6.11
C ASN A 142 -5.00 -9.20 7.57
N PRO A 143 -5.65 -10.31 7.93
CA PRO A 143 -6.17 -10.53 9.29
C PRO A 143 -5.06 -10.67 10.34
N GLY A 144 -3.87 -11.15 9.96
CA GLY A 144 -2.74 -11.33 10.88
C GLY A 144 -2.23 -10.01 11.47
N VAL A 145 -2.44 -8.91 10.76
CA VAL A 145 -2.01 -7.57 11.16
C VAL A 145 -3.17 -6.61 11.34
N ASN A 146 -4.38 -7.07 11.10
CA ASN A 146 -5.57 -6.23 11.07
C ASN A 146 -5.35 -5.00 10.15
N GLY A 147 -4.84 -5.24 8.94
CA GLY A 147 -4.45 -4.18 8.01
C GLY A 147 -5.16 -4.25 6.68
N ILE A 148 -5.46 -3.08 6.10
CA ILE A 148 -5.97 -2.91 4.75
C ILE A 148 -4.89 -2.26 3.89
N ASP A 149 -4.61 -2.87 2.74
CA ASP A 149 -3.77 -2.33 1.68
C ASP A 149 -4.63 -1.91 0.50
N PHE A 150 -4.51 -0.65 0.12
CA PHE A 150 -5.25 -0.07 -1.00
C PHE A 150 -4.28 0.58 -2.00
N PRO A 151 -3.68 -0.21 -2.93
CA PRO A 151 -2.69 0.26 -3.89
C PRO A 151 -3.23 1.34 -4.84
N ALA A 152 -2.35 2.22 -5.33
CA ALA A 152 -2.70 3.30 -6.24
C ALA A 152 -3.32 2.81 -7.56
N GLY A 153 -2.94 1.63 -8.04
CA GLY A 153 -3.53 1.01 -9.23
C GLY A 153 -5.02 0.73 -9.10
N ARG A 154 -5.53 0.53 -7.88
CA ARG A 154 -6.97 0.40 -7.61
C ARG A 154 -7.71 1.73 -7.68
N MET A 155 -6.99 2.84 -7.51
CA MET A 155 -7.55 4.20 -7.47
C MET A 155 -7.66 4.83 -8.87
N GLN A 156 -7.65 4.02 -9.92
CA GLN A 156 -7.75 4.48 -11.31
C GLN A 156 -9.17 4.34 -11.84
N SER A 157 -9.46 5.05 -12.93
CA SER A 157 -10.72 4.88 -13.67
C SER A 157 -10.91 3.39 -14.07
N PRO A 158 -12.12 2.82 -13.99
CA PRO A 158 -13.42 3.46 -13.67
C PRO A 158 -13.74 3.50 -12.15
N MET A 159 -12.89 3.00 -11.28
CA MET A 159 -13.16 2.94 -9.83
C MET A 159 -13.16 4.32 -9.19
N LEU A 160 -12.25 5.19 -9.59
CA LEU A 160 -12.22 6.60 -9.24
C LEU A 160 -12.30 7.44 -10.51
N MET A 161 -13.41 8.14 -10.71
CA MET A 161 -13.54 9.09 -11.82
C MET A 161 -12.94 10.42 -11.36
N SER A 162 -11.83 10.82 -11.98
CA SER A 162 -11.29 12.17 -11.81
C SER A 162 -12.26 13.17 -12.41
N THR A 163 -12.65 14.20 -11.66
CA THR A 163 -13.57 15.26 -12.11
C THR A 163 -13.01 16.11 -13.26
N SER A 164 -11.79 15.86 -13.72
CA SER A 164 -11.19 16.51 -14.89
C SER A 164 -11.61 15.91 -16.23
N GLN A 165 -12.41 14.83 -16.24
CA GLN A 165 -12.94 14.23 -17.47
C GLN A 165 -14.42 14.57 -17.76
N SER A 166 -14.99 15.53 -17.03
CA SER A 166 -16.35 16.04 -17.30
C SER A 166 -16.27 17.41 -17.99
N THR A 167 -15.76 17.45 -19.20
CA THR A 167 -16.01 18.53 -20.19
C THR A 167 -16.13 17.93 -21.57
#